data_4df3b3bb854951c30089e9b8ffd3fe9d
#
_entry.id   4df3b3bb854951c30089e9b8ffd3fe9d
#
_cell.length_a   1.000
_cell.length_b   1.000
_cell.length_c   1.000
_cell.angle_alpha   90.00
_cell.angle_beta   90.00
_cell.angle_gamma   90.00
#
_symmetry.space_group_name_H-M   'P 1'
#
loop_
_entity.id
_entity.type
_entity.pdbx_description
1 polymer ?
#
loop_
_entity_poly.entity_id
_entity_poly.type
_entity_poly.pdbx_seq_one_letter_code
_entity_poly.pdbx_strand_id
1 'polypeptide(L)'
;MSQILDQLTLNIKLEDSISLDKFIVCESNKHSLQFIENSLTEDSISNLFYIWGDEGVGKSYLMKAINKEYRKLNKKTFHLSLENSKALSHSILEDLSSMDVILIERIDCMLNDIEWENKIFSLINGALNSNLKFYISSNVVAKDLDIGLKDLISRLSYFTGIEIPEISQRE
;
A
#
# COMPACT_ATOMS: atom_id res chain seq x y z
N MET A 1 -23.05 -12.31 23.55
CA MET A 1 -21.77 -12.99 23.27
C MET A 1 -21.69 -13.66 21.90
N SER A 2 -22.79 -14.16 21.33
CA SER A 2 -22.82 -14.84 20.02
C SER A 2 -22.50 -13.94 18.82
N GLN A 3 -22.98 -12.70 18.77
CA GLN A 3 -22.82 -11.80 17.61
C GLN A 3 -21.37 -11.32 17.38
N ILE A 4 -20.55 -11.19 18.43
CA ILE A 4 -19.16 -10.75 18.33
C ILE A 4 -18.28 -11.86 17.72
N LEU A 5 -18.56 -13.11 18.09
CA LEU A 5 -17.84 -14.28 17.55
C LEU A 5 -18.16 -14.52 16.06
N ASP A 6 -19.41 -14.29 15.64
CA ASP A 6 -19.81 -14.43 14.22
C ASP A 6 -19.13 -13.36 13.34
N GLN A 7 -18.98 -12.13 13.83
CA GLN A 7 -18.35 -11.04 13.10
C GLN A 7 -16.82 -11.24 12.97
N LEU A 8 -16.17 -11.77 14.01
CA LEU A 8 -14.76 -12.16 13.96
C LEU A 8 -14.52 -13.34 13.00
N THR A 9 -15.41 -14.31 12.98
CA THR A 9 -15.31 -15.47 12.09
C THR A 9 -15.53 -15.08 10.62
N LEU A 10 -16.39 -14.11 10.34
CA LEU A 10 -16.62 -13.56 9.00
C LEU A 10 -15.37 -12.80 8.48
N ASN A 11 -14.76 -11.98 9.31
CA ASN A 11 -13.54 -11.25 8.95
C ASN A 11 -12.36 -12.20 8.66
N ILE A 12 -12.18 -13.25 9.44
CA ILE A 12 -11.15 -14.27 9.23
C ILE A 12 -11.38 -15.00 7.89
N LYS A 13 -12.62 -15.37 7.57
CA LYS A 13 -12.94 -16.03 6.29
C LYS A 13 -12.73 -15.11 5.07
N LEU A 14 -12.99 -13.81 5.21
CA LEU A 14 -12.73 -12.82 4.15
C LEU A 14 -11.24 -12.62 3.91
N GLU A 15 -10.42 -12.55 4.96
CA GLU A 15 -8.97 -12.45 4.83
C GLU A 15 -8.36 -13.71 4.18
N ASP A 16 -8.86 -14.89 4.52
CA ASP A 16 -8.41 -16.15 3.90
C ASP A 16 -8.71 -16.21 2.40
N SER A 17 -9.73 -15.52 1.93
CA SER A 17 -10.13 -15.50 0.51
C SER A 17 -9.29 -14.56 -0.36
N ILE A 18 -8.53 -13.62 0.23
CA ILE A 18 -7.71 -12.64 -0.50
C ILE A 18 -6.42 -13.33 -0.99
N SER A 19 -6.15 -13.25 -2.28
CA SER A 19 -4.87 -13.67 -2.90
C SER A 19 -4.68 -12.97 -4.23
N LEU A 20 -3.44 -12.85 -4.72
CA LEU A 20 -3.14 -12.25 -6.01
C LEU A 20 -3.79 -13.03 -7.15
N ASP A 21 -3.83 -14.36 -7.08
CA ASP A 21 -4.43 -15.23 -8.10
C ASP A 21 -5.92 -14.99 -8.33
N LYS A 22 -6.60 -14.38 -7.35
CA LYS A 22 -8.03 -14.08 -7.43
C LYS A 22 -8.32 -12.66 -7.89
N PHE A 23 -7.30 -11.84 -8.12
CA PHE A 23 -7.51 -10.53 -8.69
C PHE A 23 -7.95 -10.66 -10.15
N ILE A 24 -8.95 -9.89 -10.54
CA ILE A 24 -9.47 -9.94 -11.91
C ILE A 24 -8.43 -9.34 -12.84
N VAL A 25 -7.87 -10.19 -13.72
CA VAL A 25 -6.90 -9.79 -14.74
C VAL A 25 -7.61 -9.56 -16.07
N CYS A 26 -7.35 -8.42 -16.68
CA CYS A 26 -7.81 -8.05 -18.01
C CYS A 26 -6.64 -7.40 -18.78
N GLU A 27 -6.83 -7.13 -20.07
CA GLU A 27 -5.75 -6.54 -20.90
C GLU A 27 -5.28 -5.20 -20.34
N SER A 28 -6.21 -4.39 -19.79
CA SER A 28 -5.87 -3.05 -19.27
C SER A 28 -4.97 -3.09 -18.03
N ASN A 29 -5.10 -4.08 -17.14
CA ASN A 29 -4.36 -4.15 -15.87
C ASN A 29 -3.25 -5.21 -15.81
N LYS A 30 -3.11 -6.03 -16.85
CA LYS A 30 -2.16 -7.16 -16.91
C LYS A 30 -0.72 -6.75 -16.62
N HIS A 31 -0.25 -5.66 -17.22
CA HIS A 31 1.11 -5.17 -17.00
C HIS A 31 1.32 -4.70 -15.54
N SER A 32 0.33 -4.03 -14.97
CA SER A 32 0.38 -3.57 -13.58
C SER A 32 0.50 -4.74 -12.60
N LEU A 33 -0.24 -5.82 -12.86
CA LEU A 33 -0.17 -7.03 -12.03
C LEU A 33 1.17 -7.75 -12.18
N GLN A 34 1.73 -7.84 -13.40
CA GLN A 34 3.07 -8.38 -13.60
C GLN A 34 4.14 -7.58 -12.84
N PHE A 35 4.03 -6.24 -12.79
CA PHE A 35 4.91 -5.41 -11.97
C PHE A 35 4.76 -5.70 -10.47
N ILE A 36 3.53 -5.90 -10.01
CA ILE A 36 3.27 -6.25 -8.61
C ILE A 36 3.86 -7.64 -8.28
N GLU A 37 3.64 -8.64 -9.11
CA GLU A 37 4.22 -9.98 -8.93
C GLU A 37 5.75 -9.93 -8.91
N ASN A 38 6.37 -9.19 -9.82
CA ASN A 38 7.81 -9.00 -9.86
C ASN A 38 8.34 -8.27 -8.61
N SER A 39 7.54 -7.36 -8.03
CA SER A 39 7.92 -6.65 -6.80
C SER A 39 8.09 -7.56 -5.59
N LEU A 40 7.43 -8.72 -5.60
CA LEU A 40 7.49 -9.71 -4.52
C LEU A 40 8.76 -10.58 -4.57
N THR A 41 9.49 -10.54 -5.68
CA THR A 41 10.72 -11.31 -5.83
C THR A 41 11.93 -10.62 -5.18
N GLU A 42 12.96 -11.39 -4.81
CA GLU A 42 14.21 -10.85 -4.28
C GLU A 42 15.00 -10.06 -5.34
N ASP A 43 14.85 -10.43 -6.61
CA ASP A 43 15.50 -9.77 -7.77
C ASP A 43 14.75 -8.52 -8.25
N SER A 44 13.78 -8.04 -7.49
CA SER A 44 13.04 -6.82 -7.82
C SER A 44 13.98 -5.62 -7.97
N ILE A 45 13.86 -4.90 -9.09
CA ILE A 45 14.67 -3.72 -9.41
C ILE A 45 14.42 -2.52 -8.49
N SER A 46 13.35 -2.55 -7.71
CA SER A 46 12.99 -1.50 -6.77
C SER A 46 12.50 -2.10 -5.46
N ASN A 47 12.65 -1.35 -4.38
CA ASN A 47 12.04 -1.65 -3.09
C ASN A 47 10.90 -0.69 -2.75
N LEU A 48 10.66 0.34 -3.56
CA LEU A 48 9.69 1.40 -3.31
C LEU A 48 8.65 1.40 -4.42
N PHE A 49 7.38 1.21 -4.07
CA PHE A 49 6.27 1.07 -5.03
C PHE A 49 5.12 2.01 -4.66
N TYR A 50 4.66 2.76 -5.65
CA TYR A 50 3.52 3.67 -5.53
C TYR A 50 2.39 3.18 -6.44
N ILE A 51 1.34 2.62 -5.84
CA ILE A 51 0.18 2.03 -6.53
C ILE A 51 -0.94 3.07 -6.54
N TRP A 52 -1.36 3.49 -7.73
CA TRP A 52 -2.39 4.50 -7.87
C TRP A 52 -3.46 4.12 -8.90
N GLY A 53 -4.60 4.79 -8.85
CA GLY A 53 -5.75 4.57 -9.73
C GLY A 53 -7.03 5.05 -9.05
N ASP A 54 -8.13 5.07 -9.77
CA ASP A 54 -9.40 5.57 -9.28
C ASP A 54 -9.93 4.77 -8.09
N GLU A 55 -10.90 5.34 -7.39
CA GLU A 55 -11.56 4.64 -6.31
C GLU A 55 -12.30 3.39 -6.84
N GLY A 56 -12.21 2.29 -6.11
CA GLY A 56 -12.89 1.04 -6.47
C GLY A 56 -12.11 0.11 -7.43
N VAL A 57 -10.98 0.52 -8.03
CA VAL A 57 -10.21 -0.33 -8.95
C VAL A 57 -9.48 -1.53 -8.29
N GLY A 58 -9.61 -1.70 -6.96
CA GLY A 58 -9.06 -2.86 -6.25
C GLY A 58 -7.71 -2.64 -5.58
N LYS A 59 -7.22 -1.39 -5.43
CA LYS A 59 -5.94 -1.10 -4.76
C LYS A 59 -5.83 -1.72 -3.37
N SER A 60 -6.85 -1.54 -2.52
CA SER A 60 -6.86 -2.10 -1.15
C SER A 60 -6.87 -3.63 -1.15
N TYR A 61 -7.51 -4.25 -2.13
CA TYR A 61 -7.42 -5.69 -2.32
C TYR A 61 -5.97 -6.12 -2.63
N LEU A 62 -5.33 -5.44 -3.57
CA LEU A 62 -3.93 -5.71 -3.94
C LEU A 62 -2.98 -5.49 -2.75
N MET A 63 -3.12 -4.41 -2.00
CA MET A 63 -2.30 -4.15 -0.82
C MET A 63 -2.43 -5.27 0.23
N LYS A 64 -3.64 -5.75 0.49
CA LYS A 64 -3.89 -6.89 1.38
C LYS A 64 -3.31 -8.19 0.83
N ALA A 65 -3.41 -8.43 -0.48
CA ALA A 65 -2.84 -9.60 -1.12
C ALA A 65 -1.30 -9.60 -1.04
N ILE A 66 -0.66 -8.47 -1.35
CA ILE A 66 0.79 -8.26 -1.20
C ILE A 66 1.23 -8.54 0.25
N ASN A 67 0.54 -7.96 1.22
CA ASN A 67 0.82 -8.18 2.65
C ASN A 67 0.76 -9.68 3.00
N LYS A 68 -0.27 -10.38 2.51
CA LYS A 68 -0.44 -11.81 2.75
C LYS A 68 0.70 -12.65 2.14
N GLU A 69 1.15 -12.32 0.93
CA GLU A 69 2.28 -13.02 0.30
C GLU A 69 3.57 -12.86 1.13
N TYR A 70 3.89 -11.66 1.59
CA TYR A 70 5.07 -11.47 2.45
C TYR A 70 4.95 -12.20 3.80
N ARG A 71 3.76 -12.24 4.38
CA ARG A 71 3.52 -13.00 5.62
C ARG A 71 3.71 -14.52 5.42
N LYS A 72 3.32 -15.06 4.26
CA LYS A 72 3.60 -16.47 3.90
C LYS A 72 5.12 -16.76 3.84
N LEU A 73 5.91 -15.76 3.44
CA LEU A 73 7.37 -15.83 3.42
C LEU A 73 8.02 -15.55 4.79
N ASN A 74 7.22 -15.49 5.87
CA ASN A 74 7.65 -15.17 7.24
C ASN A 74 8.33 -13.80 7.37
N LYS A 75 8.01 -12.85 6.49
CA LYS A 75 8.49 -11.46 6.59
C LYS A 75 7.66 -10.70 7.63
N LYS A 76 8.33 -9.80 8.36
CA LYS A 76 7.67 -8.88 9.30
C LYS A 76 7.04 -7.75 8.51
N THR A 77 5.74 -7.65 8.56
CA THR A 77 4.98 -6.65 7.79
C THR A 77 4.25 -5.68 8.69
N PHE A 78 4.21 -4.41 8.29
CA PHE A 78 3.34 -3.39 8.86
C PHE A 78 2.40 -2.90 7.76
N HIS A 79 1.10 -2.90 8.04
CA HIS A 79 0.07 -2.50 7.07
C HIS A 79 -0.93 -1.55 7.73
N LEU A 80 -1.05 -0.34 7.17
CA LEU A 80 -1.91 0.72 7.70
C LEU A 80 -2.70 1.39 6.57
N SER A 81 -4.00 1.61 6.80
CA SER A 81 -4.83 2.48 5.95
C SER A 81 -4.99 3.86 6.60
N LEU A 82 -4.72 4.91 5.83
CA LEU A 82 -4.91 6.30 6.26
C LEU A 82 -6.31 6.85 5.94
N GLU A 83 -7.24 6.01 5.49
CA GLU A 83 -8.61 6.42 5.18
C GLU A 83 -9.30 7.13 6.36
N ASN A 84 -8.99 6.71 7.59
CA ASN A 84 -9.46 7.34 8.82
C ASN A 84 -8.30 7.97 9.61
N SER A 85 -7.34 8.61 8.94
CA SER A 85 -6.13 9.17 9.55
C SER A 85 -6.40 10.09 10.73
N LYS A 86 -7.50 10.85 10.69
CA LYS A 86 -7.91 11.76 11.79
C LYS A 86 -8.21 11.04 13.11
N ALA A 87 -8.53 9.75 13.07
CA ALA A 87 -8.79 8.92 14.27
C ALA A 87 -7.54 8.19 14.77
N LEU A 88 -6.42 8.28 14.04
CA LEU A 88 -5.18 7.59 14.35
C LEU A 88 -4.17 8.52 15.00
N SER A 89 -3.35 7.97 15.90
CA SER A 89 -2.19 8.67 16.43
C SER A 89 -1.02 8.57 15.46
N HIS A 90 -0.32 9.68 15.20
CA HIS A 90 0.89 9.71 14.36
C HIS A 90 2.00 8.79 14.89
N SER A 91 2.01 8.49 16.20
CA SER A 91 2.96 7.57 16.84
C SER A 91 2.86 6.13 16.34
N ILE A 92 1.78 5.76 15.65
CA ILE A 92 1.65 4.41 15.05
C ILE A 92 2.74 4.12 14.01
N LEU A 93 3.36 5.16 13.45
CA LEU A 93 4.46 5.04 12.49
C LEU A 93 5.87 5.07 13.14
N GLU A 94 5.93 5.01 14.46
CA GLU A 94 7.20 4.96 15.20
C GLU A 94 7.72 3.52 15.29
N ASP A 95 9.04 3.37 15.44
CA ASP A 95 9.72 2.09 15.68
C ASP A 95 9.47 0.98 14.63
N LEU A 96 9.26 1.37 13.36
CA LEU A 96 9.09 0.43 12.26
C LEU A 96 10.40 -0.09 11.65
N SER A 97 11.54 0.22 12.24
CA SER A 97 12.90 -0.16 11.75
C SER A 97 13.14 -1.67 11.68
N SER A 98 12.37 -2.46 12.45
CA SER A 98 12.46 -3.92 12.45
C SER A 98 11.56 -4.61 11.42
N MET A 99 10.81 -3.84 10.64
CA MET A 99 9.93 -4.38 9.60
C MET A 99 10.72 -4.69 8.33
N ASP A 100 10.36 -5.78 7.65
CA ASP A 100 10.86 -6.13 6.32
C ASP A 100 10.04 -5.43 5.23
N VAL A 101 8.75 -5.22 5.49
CA VAL A 101 7.79 -4.64 4.54
C VAL A 101 6.85 -3.65 5.24
N ILE A 102 6.69 -2.48 4.65
CA ILE A 102 5.70 -1.48 5.08
C ILE A 102 4.70 -1.24 3.95
N LEU A 103 3.42 -1.25 4.27
CA LEU A 103 2.33 -0.95 3.35
C LEU A 103 1.46 0.17 3.95
N ILE A 104 1.37 1.30 3.25
CA ILE A 104 0.53 2.44 3.65
C ILE A 104 -0.51 2.68 2.56
N GLU A 105 -1.78 2.52 2.91
CA GLU A 105 -2.89 2.78 2.00
C GLU A 105 -3.43 4.20 2.14
N ARG A 106 -3.90 4.74 1.03
CA ARG A 106 -4.63 6.00 0.97
C ARG A 106 -3.85 7.18 1.52
N ILE A 107 -2.61 7.35 1.03
CA ILE A 107 -1.78 8.51 1.39
C ILE A 107 -2.48 9.85 1.06
N ASP A 108 -3.37 9.85 0.08
CA ASP A 108 -4.23 10.98 -0.28
C ASP A 108 -5.18 11.43 0.84
N CYS A 109 -5.46 10.59 1.85
CA CYS A 109 -6.33 10.95 2.98
C CYS A 109 -5.63 11.72 4.10
N MET A 110 -4.29 11.81 4.10
CA MET A 110 -3.52 12.56 5.10
C MET A 110 -3.15 13.98 4.68
N LEU A 111 -3.58 14.42 3.50
CA LEU A 111 -3.20 15.70 2.92
C LEU A 111 -3.50 16.88 3.85
N ASN A 112 -2.59 17.85 3.89
CA ASN A 112 -2.64 19.03 4.78
C ASN A 112 -2.52 18.70 6.28
N ASP A 113 -2.08 17.51 6.65
CA ASP A 113 -1.67 17.18 8.01
C ASP A 113 -0.14 17.06 8.06
N ILE A 114 0.52 18.12 8.49
CA ILE A 114 1.98 18.23 8.49
C ILE A 114 2.66 17.17 9.36
N GLU A 115 1.99 16.67 10.39
CA GLU A 115 2.57 15.60 11.24
C GLU A 115 2.59 14.28 10.49
N TRP A 116 1.52 13.91 9.79
CA TRP A 116 1.51 12.73 8.92
C TRP A 116 2.54 12.85 7.80
N GLU A 117 2.59 14.01 7.13
CA GLU A 117 3.55 14.25 6.05
C GLU A 117 5.01 14.09 6.53
N ASN A 118 5.36 14.63 7.70
CA ASN A 118 6.69 14.45 8.30
C ASN A 118 7.00 13.01 8.69
N LYS A 119 6.03 12.28 9.25
CA LYS A 119 6.21 10.86 9.60
C LYS A 119 6.43 9.99 8.37
N ILE A 120 5.63 10.16 7.33
CA ILE A 120 5.79 9.44 6.05
C ILE A 120 7.13 9.80 5.40
N PHE A 121 7.52 11.09 5.37
CA PHE A 121 8.82 11.52 4.88
C PHE A 121 9.98 10.83 5.60
N SER A 122 9.92 10.74 6.92
CA SER A 122 10.92 10.05 7.74
C SER A 122 11.00 8.56 7.43
N LEU A 123 9.86 7.89 7.26
CA LEU A 123 9.79 6.48 6.87
C LEU A 123 10.42 6.23 5.50
N ILE A 124 10.11 7.08 4.51
CA ILE A 124 10.69 6.97 3.16
C ILE A 124 12.20 7.13 3.21
N ASN A 125 12.72 8.11 3.98
CA ASN A 125 14.17 8.29 4.13
C ASN A 125 14.84 7.06 4.78
N GLY A 126 14.18 6.42 5.75
CA GLY A 126 14.64 5.16 6.32
C GLY A 126 14.66 4.02 5.30
N ALA A 127 13.61 3.91 4.49
CA ALA A 127 13.48 2.88 3.46
C ALA A 127 14.54 3.03 2.34
N LEU A 128 14.84 4.27 1.92
CA LEU A 128 15.86 4.56 0.90
C LEU A 128 17.27 4.09 1.29
N ASN A 129 17.54 4.01 2.60
CA ASN A 129 18.85 3.61 3.14
C ASN A 129 18.86 2.15 3.66
N SER A 130 17.86 1.36 3.33
CA SER A 130 17.70 -0.02 3.79
C SER A 130 17.17 -0.92 2.68
N ASN A 131 17.08 -2.23 2.96
CA ASN A 131 16.43 -3.19 2.06
C ASN A 131 14.92 -3.35 2.35
N LEU A 132 14.34 -2.41 3.07
CA LEU A 132 12.91 -2.38 3.37
C LEU A 132 12.09 -2.25 2.08
N LYS A 133 11.11 -3.13 1.89
CA LYS A 133 10.10 -2.99 0.85
C LYS A 133 9.01 -2.03 1.31
N PHE A 134 8.72 -1.01 0.53
CA PHE A 134 7.72 -0.01 0.90
C PHE A 134 6.69 0.19 -0.21
N TYR A 135 5.45 -0.10 0.10
CA TYR A 135 4.30 0.07 -0.78
C TYR A 135 3.42 1.21 -0.28
N ILE A 136 3.07 2.12 -1.15
CA ILE A 136 2.12 3.20 -0.89
C ILE A 136 0.99 3.10 -1.89
N SER A 137 -0.27 3.29 -1.45
CA SER A 137 -1.38 3.45 -2.39
C SER A 137 -2.07 4.80 -2.26
N SER A 138 -2.66 5.26 -3.37
CA SER A 138 -3.37 6.52 -3.49
C SER A 138 -4.45 6.47 -4.55
N ASN A 139 -5.41 7.39 -4.51
CA ASN A 139 -6.37 7.59 -5.59
C ASN A 139 -5.82 8.47 -6.72
N VAL A 140 -4.72 9.17 -6.47
CA VAL A 140 -4.09 10.06 -7.46
C VAL A 140 -2.61 9.76 -7.64
N VAL A 141 -2.07 10.11 -8.78
CA VAL A 141 -0.62 9.99 -9.04
C VAL A 141 0.17 10.91 -8.12
N ALA A 142 1.39 10.51 -7.74
CA ALA A 142 2.18 11.19 -6.72
C ALA A 142 2.40 12.69 -7.00
N LYS A 143 2.59 13.08 -8.26
CA LYS A 143 2.80 14.48 -8.67
C LYS A 143 1.60 15.40 -8.46
N ASP A 144 0.39 14.81 -8.39
CA ASP A 144 -0.88 15.54 -8.25
C ASP A 144 -1.39 15.55 -6.79
N LEU A 145 -0.60 15.01 -5.84
CA LEU A 145 -0.90 15.11 -4.42
C LEU A 145 -0.69 16.53 -3.94
N ASP A 146 -1.71 17.10 -3.30
CA ASP A 146 -1.65 18.41 -2.64
C ASP A 146 -0.97 18.29 -1.26
N ILE A 147 0.34 18.10 -1.28
CA ILE A 147 1.19 17.93 -0.09
C ILE A 147 1.85 19.26 0.26
N GLY A 148 1.75 19.67 1.54
CA GLY A 148 2.39 20.87 2.05
C GLY A 148 3.91 20.74 2.13
N LEU A 149 4.43 19.57 2.47
CA LEU A 149 5.85 19.27 2.55
C LEU A 149 6.42 18.91 1.15
N LYS A 150 6.97 19.91 0.45
CA LYS A 150 7.52 19.71 -0.92
C LYS A 150 8.58 18.61 -1.03
N ASP A 151 9.38 18.43 0.02
CA ASP A 151 10.40 17.39 0.06
C ASP A 151 9.80 15.99 0.03
N LEU A 152 8.58 15.79 0.54
CA LEU A 152 7.87 14.52 0.46
C LEU A 152 7.51 14.17 -0.99
N ILE A 153 7.08 15.13 -1.81
CA ILE A 153 6.82 14.92 -3.23
C ILE A 153 8.10 14.47 -3.94
N SER A 154 9.23 15.12 -3.66
CA SER A 154 10.54 14.71 -4.17
C SER A 154 10.88 13.27 -3.80
N ARG A 155 10.60 12.85 -2.57
CA ARG A 155 10.84 11.45 -2.13
C ARG A 155 9.92 10.46 -2.82
N LEU A 156 8.65 10.79 -3.02
CA LEU A 156 7.70 9.95 -3.75
C LEU A 156 8.12 9.73 -5.22
N SER A 157 8.90 10.63 -5.81
CA SER A 157 9.42 10.45 -7.17
C SER A 157 10.43 9.30 -7.32
N TYR A 158 11.01 8.80 -6.22
CA TYR A 158 11.87 7.60 -6.23
C TYR A 158 11.08 6.28 -6.28
N PHE A 159 9.78 6.33 -6.07
CA PHE A 159 8.94 5.14 -6.11
C PHE A 159 8.67 4.72 -7.55
N THR A 160 8.68 3.41 -7.77
CA THR A 160 8.17 2.84 -9.02
C THR A 160 6.65 2.99 -9.04
N GLY A 161 6.13 3.81 -9.96
CA GLY A 161 4.70 4.06 -10.12
C GLY A 161 4.03 2.88 -10.82
N ILE A 162 2.92 2.40 -10.26
CA ILE A 162 2.08 1.34 -10.82
C ILE A 162 0.65 1.84 -10.87
N GLU A 163 0.15 2.10 -12.06
CA GLU A 163 -1.24 2.46 -12.28
C GLU A 163 -2.13 1.21 -12.28
N ILE A 164 -3.23 1.23 -11.55
CA ILE A 164 -4.29 0.23 -11.67
C ILE A 164 -5.45 0.88 -12.41
N PRO A 165 -5.59 0.61 -13.71
CA PRO A 165 -6.64 1.19 -14.52
C PRO A 165 -8.02 0.64 -14.14
N GLU A 166 -9.05 1.42 -14.43
CA GLU A 166 -10.42 0.95 -14.35
C GLU A 166 -10.68 -0.13 -15.42
N ILE A 167 -11.37 -1.19 -15.02
CA ILE A 167 -11.78 -2.26 -15.95
C ILE A 167 -12.93 -1.75 -16.81
N SER A 168 -12.72 -1.73 -18.12
CA SER A 168 -13.78 -1.31 -19.03
C SER A 168 -14.90 -2.36 -19.07
N GLN A 169 -16.15 -1.92 -19.19
CA GLN A 169 -17.32 -2.82 -19.28
C GLN A 169 -17.30 -3.76 -20.49
N ARG A 170 -16.30 -3.67 -21.34
CA ARG A 170 -16.13 -4.47 -22.56
C ARG A 170 -15.04 -5.53 -22.45
N GLU A 171 -14.34 -5.57 -21.33
CA GLU A 171 -13.36 -6.58 -20.97
C GLU A 171 -13.93 -7.59 -19.96
#